data_4b4c5ad8e277e23722ba91cafcb08b6c
#
_entry.id   4b4c5ad8e277e23722ba91cafcb08b6c
#
_cell.length_a   1.000
_cell.length_b   1.000
_cell.length_c   1.000
_cell.angle_alpha   90.00
_cell.angle_beta   90.00
_cell.angle_gamma   90.00
#
_symmetry.space_group_name_H-M   'P 1'
#
loop_
_entity.id
_entity.type
_entity.pdbx_description
1 polymer ?
#
loop_
_entity_poly.entity_id
_entity_poly.type
_entity_poly.pdbx_seq_one_letter_code
_entity_poly.pdbx_strand_id
1 'polypeptide(L)'
;AWNDKMWNDAAGLLIWMSHPAYPSFVWQTYDYYYDPTGAYWGAKKACEHLHLQWNSSNNSIKAVNTTTKDLKGAYAKATIYNLNGKEVAAYGRTKQMDVPASNIAEAFTLNFNPYNLAFGKNVVASSSSASRPASLVADGGAGSRWESDASDSQWIYVDLGKKEKIENVVLKWETARAKEYEIQVSNDAKKWKTVYTNKDGKGGTDEIKLSPVTARYVKMEGVSRATDFGYSLYEFEIYGKKQKNVEELTPLHFIRLELTDANGNLISDNFYWRNGVTDLDYTALNTLPEAELSCKLVDKSMISEGKMKLSVKNHSTTVACANRIRLVNTATQERILPVIMSDNYITLMPGEERTISVEAEPEMLKEGVSVLLKQYGKAEQKKLDI
;
A
#
# COMPACT_ATOMS: atom_id res chain seq x y z
N ALA A 1 0.78 -6.65 7.33
CA ALA A 1 1.74 -7.70 6.97
C ALA A 1 1.59 -8.94 7.86
N TRP A 2 1.52 -8.81 9.22
CA TRP A 2 1.39 -9.96 10.12
C TRP A 2 0.06 -10.70 9.94
N ASN A 3 -1.05 -9.97 9.84
CA ASN A 3 -2.36 -10.57 9.63
C ASN A 3 -2.46 -11.32 8.29
N ASP A 4 -1.62 -10.98 7.33
CA ASP A 4 -1.48 -11.68 6.05
C ASP A 4 -0.94 -13.12 6.18
N LYS A 5 -0.35 -13.43 7.34
CA LYS A 5 0.23 -14.73 7.69
C LYS A 5 -0.54 -15.44 8.83
N MET A 6 -1.62 -14.85 9.31
CA MET A 6 -2.43 -15.40 10.40
C MET A 6 -2.92 -16.81 10.03
N TRP A 7 -2.94 -17.69 11.01
CA TRP A 7 -3.25 -19.14 10.93
C TRP A 7 -2.26 -19.99 10.09
N ASN A 8 -1.24 -19.38 9.47
CA ASN A 8 -0.21 -20.12 8.75
C ASN A 8 1.16 -19.94 9.43
N ASP A 9 1.83 -18.81 9.14
CA ASP A 9 3.20 -18.58 9.58
C ASP A 9 3.29 -17.67 10.81
N ALA A 10 2.21 -16.95 11.17
CA ALA A 10 2.19 -15.99 12.27
C ALA A 10 1.15 -16.36 13.31
N ALA A 11 1.61 -16.56 14.56
CA ALA A 11 0.74 -16.79 15.72
C ALA A 11 0.33 -15.47 16.41
N GLY A 12 1.08 -14.40 16.23
CA GLY A 12 0.82 -13.09 16.84
C GLY A 12 1.99 -12.14 16.72
N LEU A 13 1.79 -10.93 17.23
CA LEU A 13 2.80 -9.89 17.35
C LEU A 13 2.81 -9.34 18.77
N LEU A 14 3.95 -9.39 19.43
CA LEU A 14 4.16 -8.77 20.73
C LEU A 14 4.75 -7.37 20.54
N ILE A 15 4.03 -6.36 21.06
CA ILE A 15 4.50 -4.98 21.04
C ILE A 15 5.40 -4.76 22.25
N TRP A 16 6.66 -4.40 22.01
CA TRP A 16 7.60 -4.05 23.06
C TRP A 16 7.43 -2.58 23.45
N MET A 17 6.99 -2.37 24.69
CA MET A 17 6.65 -1.11 25.34
C MET A 17 5.51 -0.34 24.70
N SER A 18 4.39 -0.29 25.40
CA SER A 18 3.20 0.50 24.99
C SER A 18 3.29 1.96 25.43
N HIS A 19 4.08 2.26 26.50
CA HIS A 19 4.14 3.55 27.15
C HIS A 19 5.59 3.88 27.59
N PRO A 20 6.11 5.08 27.34
CA PRO A 20 7.46 5.49 27.76
C PRO A 20 7.50 5.86 29.24
N ALA A 21 8.65 5.65 29.88
CA ALA A 21 8.88 5.99 31.29
C ALA A 21 9.13 7.48 31.52
N TYR A 22 9.39 8.26 30.47
CA TYR A 22 9.66 9.69 30.50
C TYR A 22 9.30 10.32 29.14
N PRO A 23 9.08 11.65 29.04
CA PRO A 23 8.80 12.31 27.77
C PRO A 23 9.93 12.07 26.76
N SER A 24 9.61 11.43 25.64
CA SER A 24 10.60 11.07 24.61
C SER A 24 9.94 10.86 23.25
N PHE A 25 10.75 10.86 22.16
CA PHE A 25 10.31 10.51 20.84
C PHE A 25 10.55 9.02 20.62
N VAL A 26 9.50 8.22 20.78
CA VAL A 26 9.58 6.77 20.71
C VAL A 26 8.43 6.18 19.93
N TRP A 27 8.53 4.90 19.61
CA TRP A 27 7.58 4.12 18.81
C TRP A 27 6.39 3.57 19.58
N GLN A 28 6.19 3.96 20.86
CA GLN A 28 5.14 3.44 21.70
C GLN A 28 3.74 3.83 21.18
N THR A 29 2.73 3.04 21.62
CA THR A 29 1.33 3.27 21.27
C THR A 29 0.74 4.46 22.00
N TYR A 30 1.29 4.84 23.15
CA TYR A 30 0.93 6.03 23.92
C TYR A 30 2.15 6.94 24.09
N ASP A 31 1.93 8.25 24.13
CA ASP A 31 2.95 9.18 24.63
C ASP A 31 3.07 9.12 26.17
N TYR A 32 4.02 9.84 26.75
CA TYR A 32 4.20 9.88 28.20
C TYR A 32 2.95 10.35 28.96
N TYR A 33 2.12 11.15 28.34
CA TYR A 33 0.90 11.74 28.92
C TYR A 33 -0.36 10.89 28.62
N TYR A 34 -0.19 9.63 28.18
CA TYR A 34 -1.28 8.70 27.82
C TYR A 34 -2.13 9.10 26.61
N ASP A 35 -1.67 10.05 25.77
CA ASP A 35 -2.33 10.37 24.52
C ASP A 35 -2.01 9.30 23.46
N PRO A 36 -2.99 8.64 22.84
CA PRO A 36 -2.73 7.62 21.82
C PRO A 36 -2.02 8.20 20.60
N THR A 37 -0.95 7.55 20.19
CA THR A 37 -0.13 7.96 19.02
C THR A 37 -0.70 7.38 17.73
N GLY A 38 -0.13 7.77 16.57
CA GLY A 38 -0.46 7.14 15.28
C GLY A 38 -0.21 5.63 15.26
N ALA A 39 0.74 5.12 16.06
CA ALA A 39 0.99 3.68 16.18
C ALA A 39 -0.19 2.93 16.84
N TYR A 40 -0.82 3.52 17.86
CA TYR A 40 -2.05 2.98 18.45
C TYR A 40 -3.18 2.86 17.42
N TRP A 41 -3.40 3.94 16.65
CA TRP A 41 -4.49 3.98 15.68
C TRP A 41 -4.26 3.03 14.50
N GLY A 42 -3.02 2.90 14.04
CA GLY A 42 -2.65 1.89 13.05
C GLY A 42 -2.86 0.45 13.56
N ALA A 43 -2.48 0.17 14.82
CA ALA A 43 -2.72 -1.12 15.44
C ALA A 43 -4.22 -1.41 15.63
N LYS A 44 -5.02 -0.40 16.06
CA LYS A 44 -6.48 -0.51 16.18
C LYS A 44 -7.12 -0.91 14.85
N LYS A 45 -6.76 -0.26 13.75
CA LYS A 45 -7.22 -0.60 12.39
C LYS A 45 -6.84 -2.03 12.00
N ALA A 46 -5.60 -2.44 12.28
CA ALA A 46 -5.13 -3.79 11.98
C ALA A 46 -5.80 -4.88 12.83
N CYS A 47 -6.43 -4.53 13.96
CA CYS A 47 -7.15 -5.43 14.85
C CYS A 47 -8.68 -5.49 14.57
N GLU A 48 -9.18 -4.79 13.56
CA GLU A 48 -10.58 -4.93 13.14
C GLU A 48 -10.89 -6.39 12.77
N HIS A 49 -12.03 -6.90 13.21
CA HIS A 49 -12.40 -8.31 12.98
C HIS A 49 -12.58 -8.66 11.50
N LEU A 50 -13.03 -7.70 10.74
CA LEU A 50 -13.12 -7.76 9.29
C LEU A 50 -12.38 -6.55 8.75
N HIS A 51 -11.28 -6.75 8.04
CA HIS A 51 -10.55 -5.65 7.44
C HIS A 51 -9.88 -6.01 6.12
N LEU A 52 -9.64 -4.99 5.30
CA LEU A 52 -8.92 -5.09 4.04
C LEU A 52 -7.54 -4.47 4.23
N GLN A 53 -6.49 -5.18 3.88
CA GLN A 53 -5.11 -4.71 4.05
C GLN A 53 -4.28 -4.82 2.77
N TRP A 54 -3.28 -3.96 2.66
CA TRP A 54 -2.24 -3.98 1.64
C TRP A 54 -0.94 -4.56 2.22
N ASN A 55 -0.35 -5.50 1.48
CA ASN A 55 0.99 -6.00 1.78
C ASN A 55 2.00 -5.30 0.86
N SER A 56 2.89 -4.49 1.45
CA SER A 56 3.87 -3.70 0.69
C SER A 56 4.95 -4.54 0.01
N SER A 57 5.19 -5.77 0.46
CA SER A 57 6.25 -6.62 -0.09
C SER A 57 5.90 -7.18 -1.47
N ASN A 58 4.60 -7.38 -1.76
CA ASN A 58 4.12 -7.99 -3.00
C ASN A 58 2.89 -7.28 -3.59
N ASN A 59 2.50 -6.13 -3.02
CA ASN A 59 1.33 -5.33 -3.42
C ASN A 59 -0.02 -6.07 -3.39
N SER A 60 -0.11 -7.22 -2.69
CA SER A 60 -1.38 -7.94 -2.56
C SER A 60 -2.35 -7.20 -1.64
N ILE A 61 -3.64 -7.26 -2.01
CA ILE A 61 -4.76 -6.81 -1.21
C ILE A 61 -5.48 -8.04 -0.69
N LYS A 62 -5.58 -8.16 0.63
CA LYS A 62 -6.21 -9.30 1.29
C LYS A 62 -7.24 -8.84 2.30
N ALA A 63 -8.37 -9.55 2.36
CA ALA A 63 -9.36 -9.40 3.40
C ALA A 63 -9.08 -10.43 4.50
N VAL A 64 -9.08 -9.98 5.75
CA VAL A 64 -8.92 -10.82 6.94
C VAL A 64 -10.26 -10.85 7.68
N ASN A 65 -10.72 -12.05 8.01
CA ASN A 65 -11.94 -12.29 8.75
C ASN A 65 -11.64 -13.13 10.00
N THR A 66 -11.63 -12.51 11.17
CA THR A 66 -11.43 -13.19 12.45
C THR A 66 -12.76 -13.57 13.12
N THR A 67 -13.88 -13.33 12.45
CA THR A 67 -15.21 -13.70 12.98
C THR A 67 -15.52 -15.17 12.70
N THR A 68 -16.57 -15.68 13.34
CA THR A 68 -17.08 -17.04 13.14
C THR A 68 -18.08 -17.15 11.98
N LYS A 69 -18.29 -16.07 11.21
CA LYS A 69 -19.27 -16.02 10.11
C LYS A 69 -18.59 -15.66 8.81
N ASP A 70 -19.00 -16.33 7.73
CA ASP A 70 -18.61 -15.94 6.38
C ASP A 70 -19.17 -14.57 6.02
N LEU A 71 -18.37 -13.74 5.33
CA LEU A 71 -18.82 -12.55 4.64
C LEU A 71 -18.98 -12.88 3.16
N LYS A 72 -20.23 -12.90 2.67
CA LYS A 72 -20.56 -13.25 1.29
C LYS A 72 -20.81 -12.02 0.41
N GLY A 73 -20.37 -12.08 -0.84
CA GLY A 73 -20.65 -11.06 -1.84
C GLY A 73 -20.08 -9.69 -1.54
N ALA A 74 -19.06 -9.59 -0.71
CA ALA A 74 -18.39 -8.34 -0.36
C ALA A 74 -17.65 -7.73 -1.56
N TYR A 75 -17.41 -6.43 -1.51
CA TYR A 75 -16.57 -5.73 -2.49
C TYR A 75 -15.31 -5.20 -1.81
N ALA A 76 -14.16 -5.65 -2.32
CA ALA A 76 -12.86 -5.10 -1.99
C ALA A 76 -12.50 -4.06 -3.05
N LYS A 77 -12.24 -2.82 -2.61
CA LYS A 77 -11.89 -1.70 -3.49
C LYS A 77 -10.58 -1.07 -3.03
N ALA A 78 -9.69 -0.81 -4.00
CA ALA A 78 -8.52 0.03 -3.82
C ALA A 78 -8.63 1.26 -4.72
N THR A 79 -8.51 2.44 -4.14
CA THR A 79 -8.45 3.71 -4.86
C THR A 79 -7.07 4.31 -4.65
N ILE A 80 -6.44 4.74 -5.74
CA ILE A 80 -5.08 5.31 -5.71
C ILE A 80 -5.16 6.79 -6.00
N TYR A 81 -4.48 7.58 -5.17
CA TYR A 81 -4.46 9.04 -5.30
C TYR A 81 -3.03 9.55 -5.40
N ASN A 82 -2.79 10.49 -6.28
CA ASN A 82 -1.56 11.28 -6.28
C ASN A 82 -1.45 12.12 -4.99
N LEU A 83 -0.26 12.65 -4.71
CA LEU A 83 0.01 13.46 -3.53
C LEU A 83 -0.94 14.65 -3.39
N ASN A 84 -1.41 15.23 -4.49
CA ASN A 84 -2.38 16.32 -4.51
C ASN A 84 -3.83 15.88 -4.23
N GLY A 85 -4.09 14.60 -3.98
CA GLY A 85 -5.42 14.06 -3.71
C GLY A 85 -6.26 13.73 -4.94
N LYS A 86 -5.71 13.87 -6.15
CA LYS A 86 -6.40 13.48 -7.37
C LYS A 86 -6.34 11.97 -7.56
N GLU A 87 -7.49 11.34 -7.79
CA GLU A 87 -7.58 9.91 -8.10
C GLU A 87 -6.91 9.61 -9.45
N VAL A 88 -6.13 8.52 -9.48
CA VAL A 88 -5.53 7.97 -10.70
C VAL A 88 -6.15 6.61 -10.98
N ALA A 89 -7.29 6.61 -11.66
CA ALA A 89 -8.16 5.45 -11.85
C ALA A 89 -7.46 4.24 -12.51
N ALA A 90 -6.42 4.48 -13.34
CA ALA A 90 -5.67 3.42 -14.00
C ALA A 90 -4.99 2.43 -13.02
N TYR A 91 -4.76 2.83 -11.78
CA TYR A 91 -4.11 2.04 -10.74
C TYR A 91 -5.10 1.47 -9.72
N GLY A 92 -6.34 1.99 -9.71
CA GLY A 92 -7.39 1.50 -8.82
C GLY A 92 -7.97 0.15 -9.27
N ARG A 93 -8.57 -0.59 -8.33
CA ARG A 93 -9.18 -1.88 -8.61
C ARG A 93 -10.33 -2.17 -7.66
N THR A 94 -11.36 -2.83 -8.18
CA THR A 94 -12.48 -3.37 -7.38
C THR A 94 -12.73 -4.82 -7.76
N LYS A 95 -13.05 -5.66 -6.75
CA LYS A 95 -13.41 -7.07 -6.97
C LYS A 95 -14.47 -7.49 -5.97
N GLN A 96 -15.49 -8.18 -6.45
CA GLN A 96 -16.43 -8.89 -5.60
C GLN A 96 -15.79 -10.20 -5.10
N MET A 97 -15.98 -10.52 -3.82
CA MET A 97 -15.38 -11.69 -3.20
C MET A 97 -16.18 -12.18 -2.00
N ASP A 98 -15.96 -13.44 -1.66
CA ASP A 98 -16.36 -14.01 -0.37
C ASP A 98 -15.14 -14.03 0.55
N VAL A 99 -15.38 -13.80 1.86
CA VAL A 99 -14.34 -13.88 2.89
C VAL A 99 -14.80 -14.91 3.92
N PRO A 100 -14.26 -16.14 3.89
CA PRO A 100 -14.66 -17.19 4.83
C PRO A 100 -14.38 -16.81 6.28
N ALA A 101 -15.14 -17.38 7.20
CA ALA A 101 -14.94 -17.26 8.64
C ALA A 101 -13.54 -17.75 9.04
N SER A 102 -12.91 -17.08 10.01
CA SER A 102 -11.58 -17.43 10.53
C SER A 102 -10.55 -17.69 9.43
N ASN A 103 -10.53 -16.81 8.41
CA ASN A 103 -9.69 -17.01 7.22
C ASN A 103 -9.23 -15.69 6.60
N ILE A 104 -8.28 -15.82 5.67
CA ILE A 104 -7.76 -14.75 4.82
C ILE A 104 -8.17 -15.06 3.38
N ALA A 105 -8.70 -14.06 2.68
CA ALA A 105 -9.05 -14.17 1.27
C ALA A 105 -8.31 -13.11 0.46
N GLU A 106 -7.61 -13.51 -0.60
CA GLU A 106 -6.95 -12.58 -1.51
C GLU A 106 -7.94 -11.96 -2.48
N ALA A 107 -8.00 -10.65 -2.47
CA ALA A 107 -8.79 -9.89 -3.42
C ALA A 107 -8.06 -9.78 -4.78
N PHE A 108 -6.93 -9.10 -4.79
CA PHE A 108 -6.12 -8.86 -5.99
C PHE A 108 -4.75 -8.29 -5.61
N THR A 109 -3.85 -8.24 -6.58
CA THR A 109 -2.58 -7.51 -6.49
C THR A 109 -2.71 -6.17 -7.20
N LEU A 110 -2.19 -5.08 -6.60
CA LEU A 110 -2.11 -3.76 -7.22
C LEU A 110 -0.95 -3.72 -8.20
N ASN A 111 -1.21 -3.17 -9.38
CA ASN A 111 -0.19 -2.92 -10.38
C ASN A 111 0.17 -1.44 -10.39
N PHE A 112 1.33 -1.08 -9.83
CA PHE A 112 1.83 0.29 -9.86
C PHE A 112 2.63 0.62 -11.12
N ASN A 113 2.68 -0.33 -12.06
CA ASN A 113 3.29 -0.15 -13.36
C ASN A 113 2.39 -0.70 -14.47
N PRO A 114 1.25 -0.03 -14.77
CA PRO A 114 0.25 -0.55 -15.70
C PRO A 114 0.74 -0.64 -17.15
N TYR A 115 1.91 -0.06 -17.44
CA TYR A 115 2.56 -0.16 -18.76
C TYR A 115 3.44 -1.39 -18.92
N ASN A 116 3.77 -2.07 -17.81
CA ASN A 116 4.51 -3.31 -17.86
C ASN A 116 3.62 -4.44 -18.41
N LEU A 117 3.86 -4.81 -19.67
CA LEU A 117 3.12 -5.86 -20.36
C LEU A 117 3.35 -7.25 -19.74
N ALA A 118 4.44 -7.41 -18.98
CA ALA A 118 4.78 -8.67 -18.30
C ALA A 118 4.01 -8.87 -16.98
N PHE A 119 3.45 -7.82 -16.38
CA PHE A 119 2.83 -7.90 -15.06
C PHE A 119 1.71 -8.96 -15.00
N GLY A 120 1.84 -9.91 -14.07
CA GLY A 120 0.89 -11.01 -13.85
C GLY A 120 0.78 -12.00 -15.01
N LYS A 121 1.75 -12.02 -15.92
CA LYS A 121 1.79 -12.97 -17.05
C LYS A 121 2.43 -14.29 -16.64
N ASN A 122 2.15 -15.32 -17.47
CA ASN A 122 2.78 -16.62 -17.30
C ASN A 122 4.27 -16.52 -17.62
N VAL A 123 5.09 -17.03 -16.72
CA VAL A 123 6.55 -17.04 -16.83
C VAL A 123 7.06 -18.47 -16.74
N VAL A 124 7.98 -18.82 -17.62
CA VAL A 124 8.60 -20.13 -17.67
C VAL A 124 10.12 -19.96 -17.67
N ALA A 125 10.81 -20.77 -16.90
CA ALA A 125 12.26 -20.79 -16.82
C ALA A 125 12.83 -22.19 -17.02
N SER A 126 14.11 -22.26 -17.39
CA SER A 126 14.87 -23.52 -17.51
C SER A 126 14.96 -24.27 -16.19
N SER A 127 15.11 -23.52 -15.09
CA SER A 127 15.11 -23.99 -13.71
C SER A 127 14.61 -22.90 -12.76
N SER A 128 14.18 -23.30 -11.56
CA SER A 128 13.79 -22.38 -10.47
C SER A 128 13.96 -23.05 -9.13
N SER A 129 14.42 -22.34 -8.12
CA SER A 129 14.33 -22.85 -6.75
C SER A 129 12.86 -22.88 -6.28
N ALA A 130 12.50 -23.81 -5.39
CA ALA A 130 11.13 -23.96 -4.90
C ALA A 130 10.60 -22.71 -4.18
N SER A 131 11.48 -21.97 -3.48
CA SER A 131 11.13 -20.75 -2.77
C SER A 131 11.16 -19.49 -3.65
N ARG A 132 11.71 -19.59 -4.88
CA ARG A 132 11.91 -18.44 -5.80
C ARG A 132 11.54 -18.83 -7.24
N PRO A 133 10.26 -19.15 -7.48
CA PRO A 133 9.77 -19.59 -8.78
C PRO A 133 9.83 -18.47 -9.83
N ALA A 134 9.80 -18.85 -11.10
CA ALA A 134 9.87 -17.96 -12.25
C ALA A 134 8.81 -16.83 -12.23
N SER A 135 7.61 -17.13 -11.72
CA SER A 135 6.50 -16.16 -11.68
C SER A 135 6.79 -14.88 -10.88
N LEU A 136 7.76 -14.91 -9.97
CA LEU A 136 8.13 -13.77 -9.13
C LEU A 136 8.78 -12.62 -9.90
N VAL A 137 9.26 -12.82 -11.13
CA VAL A 137 9.82 -11.71 -11.95
C VAL A 137 8.75 -10.83 -12.62
N ALA A 138 7.49 -11.19 -12.47
CA ALA A 138 6.37 -10.49 -13.12
C ALA A 138 5.25 -10.14 -12.12
N ASP A 139 5.53 -10.17 -10.80
CA ASP A 139 4.55 -9.93 -9.75
C ASP A 139 4.50 -8.47 -9.29
N GLY A 140 5.46 -7.62 -9.70
CA GLY A 140 5.59 -6.22 -9.32
C GLY A 140 6.11 -6.03 -7.90
N GLY A 141 6.65 -7.07 -7.27
CA GLY A 141 7.18 -7.06 -5.91
C GLY A 141 8.64 -6.64 -5.86
N ALA A 142 8.97 -5.59 -5.10
CA ALA A 142 10.36 -5.14 -4.96
C ALA A 142 11.27 -6.12 -4.19
N GLY A 143 10.69 -7.06 -3.42
CA GLY A 143 11.42 -8.00 -2.56
C GLY A 143 11.34 -9.47 -3.00
N SER A 144 10.49 -9.79 -3.99
CA SER A 144 10.39 -11.11 -4.61
C SER A 144 11.40 -11.26 -5.74
N ARG A 145 11.86 -12.49 -6.00
CA ARG A 145 12.81 -12.73 -7.10
C ARG A 145 12.79 -14.18 -7.59
N TRP A 146 13.10 -14.38 -8.84
CA TRP A 146 13.47 -15.68 -9.39
C TRP A 146 14.93 -16.00 -9.14
N GLU A 147 15.24 -17.31 -9.05
CA GLU A 147 16.61 -17.81 -8.96
C GLU A 147 16.72 -19.12 -9.72
N SER A 148 17.68 -19.20 -10.66
CA SER A 148 17.99 -20.39 -11.43
C SER A 148 19.00 -21.30 -10.73
N ASP A 149 19.18 -22.50 -11.28
CA ASP A 149 20.32 -23.35 -10.97
C ASP A 149 21.66 -22.66 -11.32
N ALA A 150 22.73 -23.06 -10.63
CA ALA A 150 24.07 -22.49 -10.79
C ALA A 150 24.79 -23.04 -12.03
N SER A 151 24.25 -22.76 -13.24
CA SER A 151 24.89 -23.07 -14.52
C SER A 151 24.70 -21.92 -15.51
N ASP A 152 25.56 -21.85 -16.54
CA ASP A 152 25.58 -20.71 -17.47
C ASP A 152 24.39 -20.69 -18.44
N SER A 153 23.99 -21.86 -18.94
CA SER A 153 22.90 -21.94 -19.93
C SER A 153 21.51 -22.00 -19.30
N GLN A 154 21.12 -20.93 -18.62
CA GLN A 154 19.79 -20.78 -18.03
C GLN A 154 19.02 -19.67 -18.74
N TRP A 155 17.71 -19.85 -18.81
CA TRP A 155 16.83 -18.89 -19.46
C TRP A 155 15.52 -18.71 -18.70
N ILE A 156 14.88 -17.58 -18.95
CA ILE A 156 13.54 -17.28 -18.46
C ILE A 156 12.77 -16.48 -19.52
N TYR A 157 11.50 -16.84 -19.78
CA TYR A 157 10.68 -16.08 -20.70
C TYR A 157 9.29 -15.78 -20.15
N VAL A 158 8.73 -14.66 -20.61
CA VAL A 158 7.36 -14.21 -20.33
C VAL A 158 6.49 -14.50 -21.55
N ASP A 159 5.31 -15.13 -21.33
CA ASP A 159 4.23 -15.23 -22.32
C ASP A 159 3.26 -14.06 -22.15
N LEU A 160 3.28 -13.10 -23.05
CA LEU A 160 2.40 -11.94 -23.03
C LEU A 160 0.92 -12.30 -23.31
N GLY A 161 0.64 -13.57 -23.68
CA GLY A 161 -0.69 -14.07 -24.00
C GLY A 161 -1.14 -13.76 -25.43
N LYS A 162 -0.63 -12.71 -26.03
CA LYS A 162 -0.86 -12.29 -27.42
C LYS A 162 0.37 -11.59 -27.98
N LYS A 163 0.37 -11.32 -29.29
CA LYS A 163 1.41 -10.51 -29.91
C LYS A 163 1.28 -9.05 -29.48
N GLU A 164 2.35 -8.50 -28.92
CA GLU A 164 2.47 -7.11 -28.51
C GLU A 164 3.63 -6.43 -29.24
N LYS A 165 3.52 -5.12 -29.46
CA LYS A 165 4.64 -4.32 -29.97
C LYS A 165 5.54 -3.93 -28.80
N ILE A 166 6.78 -4.41 -28.80
CA ILE A 166 7.76 -4.25 -27.73
C ILE A 166 8.79 -3.24 -28.19
N GLU A 167 9.08 -2.26 -27.33
CA GLU A 167 10.06 -1.20 -27.59
C GLU A 167 11.13 -1.11 -26.49
N ASN A 168 10.84 -1.68 -25.29
CA ASN A 168 11.79 -1.66 -24.18
C ASN A 168 11.65 -2.90 -23.30
N VAL A 169 12.77 -3.35 -22.73
CA VAL A 169 12.85 -4.40 -21.71
C VAL A 169 13.66 -3.88 -20.54
N VAL A 170 13.20 -4.13 -19.32
CA VAL A 170 13.94 -3.79 -18.10
C VAL A 170 14.19 -5.06 -17.30
N LEU A 171 15.44 -5.33 -16.98
CA LEU A 171 15.85 -6.41 -16.08
C LEU A 171 16.37 -5.81 -14.79
N LYS A 172 15.74 -6.17 -13.67
CA LYS A 172 16.21 -5.78 -12.32
C LYS A 172 16.92 -6.96 -11.70
N TRP A 173 18.24 -6.91 -11.70
CA TRP A 173 19.09 -7.98 -11.21
C TRP A 173 19.26 -7.93 -9.69
N GLU A 174 19.33 -9.09 -9.08
CA GLU A 174 19.95 -9.29 -7.78
C GLU A 174 21.48 -9.35 -7.96
N THR A 175 22.24 -9.55 -6.90
CA THR A 175 23.72 -9.65 -6.97
C THR A 175 24.17 -10.80 -7.89
N ALA A 176 23.44 -11.91 -7.88
CA ALA A 176 23.65 -13.07 -8.75
C ALA A 176 23.09 -12.80 -10.15
N ARG A 177 23.89 -12.19 -10.99
CA ARG A 177 23.50 -11.65 -12.31
C ARG A 177 24.20 -12.36 -13.48
N ALA A 178 23.74 -12.03 -14.70
CA ALA A 178 24.46 -12.37 -15.90
C ALA A 178 25.66 -11.44 -16.14
N LYS A 179 26.78 -11.99 -16.59
CA LYS A 179 27.89 -11.27 -17.21
C LYS A 179 27.60 -11.06 -18.68
N GLU A 180 27.15 -12.13 -19.35
CA GLU A 180 26.68 -12.06 -20.73
C GLU A 180 25.28 -12.66 -20.84
N TYR A 181 24.41 -12.01 -21.60
CA TYR A 181 23.04 -12.47 -21.85
C TYR A 181 22.47 -11.91 -23.15
N GLU A 182 21.40 -12.53 -23.62
CA GLU A 182 20.64 -12.10 -24.79
C GLU A 182 19.18 -11.85 -24.43
N ILE A 183 18.55 -10.90 -25.13
CA ILE A 183 17.09 -10.80 -25.20
C ILE A 183 16.66 -11.39 -26.53
N GLN A 184 15.76 -12.36 -26.43
CA GLN A 184 15.23 -13.06 -27.58
C GLN A 184 13.71 -12.95 -27.62
N VAL A 185 13.13 -12.98 -28.81
CA VAL A 185 11.67 -12.92 -29.00
C VAL A 185 11.18 -14.10 -29.82
N SER A 186 9.93 -14.51 -29.60
CA SER A 186 9.29 -15.60 -30.32
C SER A 186 7.77 -15.38 -30.46
N ASN A 187 7.15 -16.09 -31.41
CA ASN A 187 5.70 -16.18 -31.53
C ASN A 187 5.14 -17.57 -31.22
N ASP A 188 6.01 -18.58 -31.04
CA ASP A 188 5.65 -19.98 -30.83
C ASP A 188 6.40 -20.65 -29.64
N ALA A 189 7.24 -19.88 -28.93
CA ALA A 189 8.12 -20.32 -27.84
C ALA A 189 9.09 -21.46 -28.27
N LYS A 190 9.29 -21.67 -29.56
CA LYS A 190 10.17 -22.72 -30.14
C LYS A 190 11.30 -22.11 -30.98
N LYS A 191 10.95 -21.15 -31.85
CA LYS A 191 11.91 -20.45 -32.72
C LYS A 191 12.18 -19.08 -32.12
N TRP A 192 13.39 -18.86 -31.66
CA TRP A 192 13.82 -17.63 -30.99
C TRP A 192 14.70 -16.78 -31.91
N LYS A 193 14.47 -15.47 -31.86
CA LYS A 193 15.27 -14.47 -32.57
C LYS A 193 15.90 -13.54 -31.56
N THR A 194 17.23 -13.47 -31.52
CA THR A 194 17.97 -12.50 -30.71
C THR A 194 17.72 -11.09 -31.24
N VAL A 195 17.33 -10.18 -30.33
CA VAL A 195 17.03 -8.77 -30.61
C VAL A 195 17.97 -7.84 -29.86
N TYR A 196 18.68 -8.36 -28.84
CA TYR A 196 19.69 -7.62 -28.08
C TYR A 196 20.70 -8.60 -27.46
N THR A 197 21.95 -8.20 -27.38
CA THR A 197 23.03 -8.93 -26.69
C THR A 197 23.79 -7.98 -25.78
N ASN A 198 23.95 -8.38 -24.52
CA ASN A 198 24.83 -7.70 -23.55
C ASN A 198 26.03 -8.61 -23.27
N LYS A 199 27.25 -8.08 -23.48
CA LYS A 199 28.52 -8.83 -23.26
C LYS A 199 29.24 -8.41 -21.97
N ASP A 200 28.70 -7.46 -21.23
CA ASP A 200 29.32 -6.93 -20.03
C ASP A 200 28.27 -6.38 -19.05
N GLY A 201 27.40 -7.29 -18.57
CA GLY A 201 26.33 -6.99 -17.62
C GLY A 201 26.88 -6.52 -16.27
N LYS A 202 26.44 -5.34 -15.82
CA LYS A 202 26.91 -4.71 -14.58
C LYS A 202 26.00 -5.03 -13.38
N GLY A 203 24.81 -5.57 -13.63
CA GLY A 203 23.77 -5.78 -12.61
C GLY A 203 23.03 -4.50 -12.23
N GLY A 204 22.23 -4.56 -11.17
CA GLY A 204 21.31 -3.48 -10.85
C GLY A 204 20.15 -3.46 -11.84
N THR A 205 19.88 -2.35 -12.48
CA THR A 205 18.81 -2.20 -13.46
C THR A 205 19.38 -2.01 -14.87
N ASP A 206 19.08 -2.95 -15.76
CA ASP A 206 19.41 -2.85 -17.19
C ASP A 206 18.17 -2.37 -17.96
N GLU A 207 18.19 -1.15 -18.47
CA GLU A 207 17.17 -0.59 -19.36
C GLU A 207 17.55 -0.80 -20.83
N ILE A 208 16.87 -1.71 -21.50
CA ILE A 208 17.20 -2.19 -22.85
C ILE A 208 16.22 -1.62 -23.87
N LYS A 209 16.65 -0.64 -24.65
CA LYS A 209 15.87 -0.12 -25.77
C LYS A 209 16.03 -1.04 -26.98
N LEU A 210 14.90 -1.48 -27.53
CA LEU A 210 14.85 -2.33 -28.70
C LEU A 210 14.42 -1.53 -29.94
N SER A 211 14.91 -1.95 -31.11
CA SER A 211 14.18 -1.64 -32.33
C SER A 211 12.80 -2.26 -32.22
N PRO A 212 11.70 -1.52 -32.48
CA PRO A 212 10.36 -2.02 -32.26
C PRO A 212 10.12 -3.37 -32.91
N VAL A 213 9.74 -4.37 -32.11
CA VAL A 213 9.50 -5.74 -32.56
C VAL A 213 8.13 -6.21 -32.07
N THR A 214 7.43 -7.02 -32.88
CA THR A 214 6.15 -7.59 -32.51
C THR A 214 6.31 -9.08 -32.19
N ALA A 215 6.02 -9.46 -30.94
CA ALA A 215 6.15 -10.85 -30.48
C ALA A 215 5.17 -11.16 -29.34
N ARG A 216 4.91 -12.46 -29.10
CA ARG A 216 4.16 -12.95 -27.96
C ARG A 216 5.06 -13.31 -26.77
N TYR A 217 6.24 -13.83 -27.05
CA TYR A 217 7.17 -14.30 -26.01
C TYR A 217 8.43 -13.46 -26.03
N VAL A 218 8.92 -13.11 -24.83
CA VAL A 218 10.19 -12.40 -24.63
C VAL A 218 11.02 -13.22 -23.64
N LYS A 219 12.25 -13.53 -24.00
CA LYS A 219 13.17 -14.38 -23.24
C LYS A 219 14.47 -13.64 -22.91
N MET A 220 14.94 -13.82 -21.70
CA MET A 220 16.34 -13.58 -21.34
C MET A 220 17.05 -14.94 -21.38
N GLU A 221 18.09 -15.03 -22.19
CA GLU A 221 18.99 -16.17 -22.31
C GLU A 221 20.32 -15.81 -21.67
N GLY A 222 20.69 -16.50 -20.58
CA GLY A 222 21.98 -16.33 -19.92
C GLY A 222 23.08 -17.06 -20.72
N VAL A 223 24.15 -16.36 -21.01
CA VAL A 223 25.32 -16.92 -21.71
C VAL A 223 26.45 -17.21 -20.74
N SER A 224 26.75 -16.30 -19.83
CA SER A 224 27.70 -16.52 -18.75
C SER A 224 27.29 -15.76 -17.47
N ARG A 225 27.55 -16.39 -16.33
CA ARG A 225 27.28 -15.84 -15.00
C ARG A 225 28.38 -14.87 -14.57
N ALA A 226 28.04 -13.88 -13.76
CA ALA A 226 29.01 -12.99 -13.14
C ALA A 226 29.47 -13.46 -11.75
N THR A 227 28.80 -14.47 -11.18
CA THR A 227 29.05 -15.03 -9.83
C THR A 227 29.01 -16.55 -9.87
N ASP A 228 29.39 -17.22 -8.79
CA ASP A 228 29.28 -18.66 -8.65
C ASP A 228 27.83 -19.17 -8.45
N PHE A 229 26.90 -18.25 -8.15
CA PHE A 229 25.46 -18.55 -8.03
C PHE A 229 24.76 -18.61 -9.39
N GLY A 230 23.50 -19.01 -9.43
CA GLY A 230 22.65 -18.93 -10.62
C GLY A 230 22.32 -17.50 -11.02
N TYR A 231 21.43 -17.33 -11.99
CA TYR A 231 20.86 -16.03 -12.31
C TYR A 231 19.73 -15.70 -11.33
N SER A 232 19.63 -14.45 -10.93
CA SER A 232 18.56 -14.00 -10.05
C SER A 232 18.03 -12.63 -10.48
N LEU A 233 16.71 -12.57 -10.75
CA LEU A 233 16.00 -11.35 -11.17
C LEU A 233 14.90 -11.02 -10.18
N TYR A 234 14.86 -9.77 -9.73
CA TYR A 234 13.70 -9.21 -9.03
C TYR A 234 12.54 -9.00 -10.02
N GLU A 235 12.80 -8.36 -11.17
CA GLU A 235 11.76 -8.08 -12.15
C GLU A 235 12.27 -8.25 -13.60
N PHE A 236 11.37 -8.73 -14.46
CA PHE A 236 11.50 -8.78 -15.91
C PHE A 236 10.35 -7.99 -16.53
N GLU A 237 10.57 -6.70 -16.75
CA GLU A 237 9.54 -5.80 -17.24
C GLU A 237 9.64 -5.65 -18.77
N ILE A 238 8.48 -5.55 -19.43
CA ILE A 238 8.38 -5.45 -20.89
C ILE A 238 7.45 -4.31 -21.24
N TYR A 239 7.89 -3.42 -22.11
CA TYR A 239 7.14 -2.21 -22.46
C TYR A 239 6.92 -2.08 -23.96
N GLY A 240 5.70 -1.68 -24.33
CA GLY A 240 5.37 -1.19 -25.65
C GLY A 240 5.55 0.32 -25.77
N LYS A 241 4.94 0.90 -26.79
CA LYS A 241 4.93 2.35 -26.98
C LYS A 241 4.19 3.02 -25.80
N LYS A 242 4.88 3.95 -25.11
CA LYS A 242 4.26 4.72 -24.02
C LYS A 242 3.03 5.50 -24.57
N GLN A 243 1.88 5.29 -23.96
CA GLN A 243 0.69 6.05 -24.31
C GLN A 243 0.83 7.51 -23.83
N LYS A 244 0.53 8.48 -24.69
CA LYS A 244 0.81 9.91 -24.45
C LYS A 244 -0.03 10.56 -23.35
N ASN A 245 -1.14 9.95 -22.89
CA ASN A 245 -2.16 10.61 -22.08
C ASN A 245 -2.50 9.86 -20.77
N VAL A 246 -1.62 9.05 -20.22
CA VAL A 246 -1.88 8.41 -18.94
C VAL A 246 -1.25 9.24 -17.83
N GLU A 247 -2.06 9.61 -16.85
CA GLU A 247 -1.59 10.30 -15.66
C GLU A 247 -0.63 9.38 -14.88
N GLU A 248 0.58 9.85 -14.66
CA GLU A 248 1.59 9.13 -13.90
C GLU A 248 1.34 9.30 -12.40
N LEU A 249 1.68 8.27 -11.63
CA LEU A 249 1.70 8.40 -10.18
C LEU A 249 2.82 9.34 -9.74
N THR A 250 2.53 10.21 -8.77
CA THR A 250 3.58 10.91 -8.04
C THR A 250 4.43 9.90 -7.27
N PRO A 251 5.75 10.14 -7.07
CA PRO A 251 6.61 9.22 -6.31
C PRO A 251 5.98 8.83 -4.99
N LEU A 252 5.57 9.79 -4.18
CA LEU A 252 4.71 9.57 -3.03
C LEU A 252 3.24 9.70 -3.44
N HIS A 253 2.47 8.68 -3.13
CA HIS A 253 1.04 8.58 -3.44
C HIS A 253 0.29 7.81 -2.35
N PHE A 254 -1.03 7.82 -2.42
CA PHE A 254 -1.88 7.23 -1.40
C PHE A 254 -2.67 6.04 -1.93
N ILE A 255 -2.86 5.05 -1.06
CA ILE A 255 -3.71 3.89 -1.28
C ILE A 255 -4.83 3.94 -0.27
N ARG A 256 -6.08 4.04 -0.73
CA ARG A 256 -7.27 3.84 0.11
C ARG A 256 -7.87 2.49 -0.19
N LEU A 257 -8.13 1.71 0.85
CA LEU A 257 -8.81 0.43 0.77
C LEU A 257 -10.17 0.55 1.44
N GLU A 258 -11.18 -0.02 0.81
CA GLU A 258 -12.55 -0.08 1.33
C GLU A 258 -13.09 -1.51 1.16
N LEU A 259 -13.60 -2.09 2.24
CA LEU A 259 -14.34 -3.34 2.22
C LEU A 259 -15.80 -3.01 2.52
N THR A 260 -16.70 -3.34 1.60
CA THR A 260 -18.14 -3.16 1.78
C THR A 260 -18.86 -4.51 1.74
N ASP A 261 -20.03 -4.59 2.39
CA ASP A 261 -20.90 -5.74 2.24
C ASP A 261 -21.60 -5.76 0.85
N ALA A 262 -22.41 -6.77 0.61
CA ALA A 262 -23.17 -6.93 -0.63
C ALA A 262 -24.20 -5.79 -0.87
N ASN A 263 -24.58 -5.05 0.19
CA ASN A 263 -25.51 -3.92 0.14
C ASN A 263 -24.79 -2.57 -0.04
N GLY A 264 -23.44 -2.56 -0.05
CA GLY A 264 -22.63 -1.36 -0.15
C GLY A 264 -22.33 -0.66 1.17
N ASN A 265 -22.68 -1.26 2.32
CA ASN A 265 -22.33 -0.70 3.63
C ASN A 265 -20.82 -0.89 3.87
N LEU A 266 -20.15 0.18 4.30
CA LEU A 266 -18.73 0.13 4.64
C LEU A 266 -18.51 -0.72 5.90
N ILE A 267 -17.65 -1.73 5.80
CA ILE A 267 -17.24 -2.61 6.89
C ILE A 267 -15.90 -2.16 7.46
N SER A 268 -14.94 -1.89 6.59
CA SER A 268 -13.58 -1.50 6.96
C SER A 268 -13.00 -0.56 5.92
N ASP A 269 -12.23 0.41 6.36
CA ASP A 269 -11.40 1.26 5.52
C ASP A 269 -9.98 1.32 6.06
N ASN A 270 -8.99 1.37 5.16
CA ASN A 270 -7.59 1.57 5.48
C ASN A 270 -6.96 2.58 4.53
N PHE A 271 -5.96 3.30 5.03
CA PHE A 271 -5.26 4.32 4.27
C PHE A 271 -3.76 4.17 4.43
N TYR A 272 -3.03 4.13 3.31
CA TYR A 272 -1.59 3.94 3.29
C TYR A 272 -0.90 5.03 2.48
N TRP A 273 0.32 5.35 2.88
CA TRP A 273 1.27 6.14 2.12
C TRP A 273 2.25 5.19 1.45
N ARG A 274 2.46 5.36 0.17
CA ARG A 274 3.42 4.56 -0.58
C ARG A 274 4.38 5.47 -1.34
N ASN A 275 5.70 5.27 -1.14
CA ASN A 275 6.71 5.82 -2.03
C ASN A 275 7.12 4.73 -3.03
N GLY A 276 7.02 5.03 -4.33
CA GLY A 276 7.34 4.11 -5.42
C GLY A 276 8.81 4.12 -5.85
N VAL A 277 9.61 5.04 -5.32
CA VAL A 277 11.02 5.24 -5.71
C VAL A 277 11.99 4.80 -4.63
N THR A 278 11.74 5.20 -3.38
CA THR A 278 12.57 4.85 -2.22
C THR A 278 11.67 4.51 -1.03
N ASP A 279 11.82 3.33 -0.50
CA ASP A 279 10.86 2.71 0.43
C ASP A 279 10.52 3.49 1.69
N LEU A 280 11.32 4.46 2.12
CA LEU A 280 11.10 5.16 3.40
C LEU A 280 11.20 6.69 3.28
N ASP A 281 11.20 7.26 2.09
CA ASP A 281 11.20 8.72 1.92
C ASP A 281 9.77 9.25 1.79
N TYR A 282 9.25 9.80 2.87
CA TYR A 282 7.95 10.47 2.94
C TYR A 282 8.06 11.99 3.06
N THR A 283 9.23 12.57 2.81
CA THR A 283 9.49 14.01 2.96
C THR A 283 8.60 14.89 2.09
N ALA A 284 8.12 14.35 0.95
CA ALA A 284 7.17 15.05 0.09
C ALA A 284 5.84 15.40 0.79
N LEU A 285 5.46 14.73 1.90
CA LEU A 285 4.30 15.11 2.70
C LEU A 285 4.45 16.53 3.30
N ASN A 286 5.67 16.98 3.57
CA ASN A 286 5.93 18.30 4.10
C ASN A 286 5.59 19.42 3.09
N THR A 287 5.50 19.10 1.80
CA THR A 287 5.13 20.04 0.74
C THR A 287 3.62 20.26 0.62
N LEU A 288 2.80 19.41 1.27
CA LEU A 288 1.36 19.58 1.25
C LEU A 288 0.98 20.93 1.86
N PRO A 289 0.14 21.74 1.18
CA PRO A 289 -0.43 22.93 1.79
C PRO A 289 -1.26 22.57 3.01
N GLU A 290 -1.45 23.51 3.92
CA GLU A 290 -2.40 23.35 5.00
C GLU A 290 -3.83 23.37 4.45
N ALA A 291 -4.61 22.34 4.78
CA ALA A 291 -5.99 22.23 4.35
C ALA A 291 -6.93 23.00 5.30
N GLU A 292 -7.97 23.61 4.75
CA GLU A 292 -9.04 24.23 5.51
C GLU A 292 -9.98 23.16 6.06
N LEU A 293 -9.93 22.93 7.37
CA LEU A 293 -10.78 21.97 8.06
C LEU A 293 -11.84 22.68 8.91
N SER A 294 -13.05 22.13 8.89
CA SER A 294 -14.08 22.43 9.89
C SER A 294 -14.35 21.21 10.77
N CYS A 295 -14.78 21.48 12.02
CA CYS A 295 -15.29 20.48 12.93
C CYS A 295 -16.67 20.92 13.42
N LYS A 296 -17.64 20.01 13.47
CA LYS A 296 -18.99 20.26 13.95
C LYS A 296 -19.45 19.17 14.91
N LEU A 297 -20.17 19.54 15.93
CA LEU A 297 -20.91 18.62 16.77
C LEU A 297 -22.21 18.23 16.06
N VAL A 298 -22.31 16.99 15.60
CA VAL A 298 -23.46 16.50 14.82
C VAL A 298 -24.46 15.67 15.64
N ASP A 299 -24.00 15.13 16.77
CA ASP A 299 -24.87 14.45 17.72
C ASP A 299 -24.38 14.73 19.15
N LYS A 300 -25.26 15.33 19.94
CA LYS A 300 -25.05 15.65 21.36
C LYS A 300 -26.12 15.03 22.27
N SER A 301 -26.97 14.18 21.71
CA SER A 301 -28.14 13.64 22.45
C SER A 301 -27.74 12.88 23.72
N MET A 302 -26.53 12.32 23.74
CA MET A 302 -25.98 11.55 24.86
C MET A 302 -24.75 12.21 25.52
N ILE A 303 -24.59 13.51 25.36
CA ILE A 303 -23.41 14.22 25.93
C ILE A 303 -23.38 14.15 27.46
N SER A 304 -24.54 14.11 28.10
CA SER A 304 -24.68 13.90 29.54
C SER A 304 -24.22 12.50 30.00
N GLU A 305 -24.12 11.55 29.06
CA GLU A 305 -23.57 10.22 29.27
C GLU A 305 -22.12 10.10 28.80
N GLY A 306 -21.49 11.23 28.45
CA GLY A 306 -20.11 11.26 27.95
C GLY A 306 -19.96 10.93 26.47
N LYS A 307 -21.04 10.85 25.69
CA LYS A 307 -21.01 10.42 24.29
C LYS A 307 -21.43 11.52 23.34
N MET A 308 -20.68 11.69 22.26
CA MET A 308 -20.95 12.64 21.19
C MET A 308 -20.44 12.16 19.83
N LYS A 309 -20.86 12.85 18.77
CA LYS A 309 -20.32 12.64 17.43
C LYS A 309 -19.83 13.96 16.84
N LEU A 310 -18.61 13.95 16.35
CA LEU A 310 -17.97 15.05 15.65
C LEU A 310 -17.93 14.75 14.16
N SER A 311 -18.25 15.74 13.31
CA SER A 311 -18.00 15.67 11.87
C SER A 311 -16.82 16.58 11.54
N VAL A 312 -15.79 16.02 10.88
CA VAL A 312 -14.62 16.76 10.39
C VAL A 312 -14.66 16.76 8.87
N LYS A 313 -14.59 17.96 8.28
CA LYS A 313 -14.68 18.14 6.83
C LYS A 313 -13.48 18.93 6.28
N ASN A 314 -12.95 18.45 5.16
CA ASN A 314 -11.94 19.14 4.37
C ASN A 314 -12.63 20.01 3.30
N HIS A 315 -12.50 21.33 3.38
CA HIS A 315 -13.07 22.29 2.40
C HIS A 315 -12.08 22.66 1.29
N SER A 316 -10.84 22.19 1.38
CA SER A 316 -9.77 22.54 0.45
C SER A 316 -9.74 21.65 -0.77
N THR A 317 -8.94 22.05 -1.75
CA THR A 317 -8.57 21.24 -2.93
C THR A 317 -7.30 20.41 -2.70
N THR A 318 -6.76 20.43 -1.47
CA THR A 318 -5.57 19.65 -1.06
C THR A 318 -5.94 18.57 -0.05
N VAL A 319 -5.05 17.59 0.13
CA VAL A 319 -5.23 16.51 1.09
C VAL A 319 -4.96 17.01 2.50
N ALA A 320 -5.88 16.77 3.43
CA ALA A 320 -5.66 16.93 4.84
C ALA A 320 -5.09 15.61 5.41
N CYS A 321 -3.78 15.55 5.56
CA CYS A 321 -3.08 14.31 5.87
C CYS A 321 -2.97 14.08 7.38
N ALA A 322 -3.28 12.86 7.84
CA ALA A 322 -3.11 12.35 9.21
C ALA A 322 -3.54 13.35 10.30
N ASN A 323 -4.79 13.78 10.22
CA ASN A 323 -5.36 14.75 11.17
C ASN A 323 -5.55 14.13 12.54
N ARG A 324 -4.82 14.62 13.54
CA ARG A 324 -5.02 14.27 14.93
C ARG A 324 -6.13 15.13 15.53
N ILE A 325 -7.09 14.47 16.20
CA ILE A 325 -8.19 15.07 16.94
C ILE A 325 -7.87 14.98 18.43
N ARG A 326 -8.00 16.08 19.18
CA ARG A 326 -7.84 16.12 20.63
C ARG A 326 -8.95 16.90 21.27
N LEU A 327 -9.32 16.48 22.49
CA LEU A 327 -10.22 17.21 23.37
C LEU A 327 -9.39 17.82 24.49
N VAL A 328 -9.66 19.09 24.79
CA VAL A 328 -9.10 19.80 25.93
C VAL A 328 -10.21 20.52 26.68
N ASN A 329 -10.01 20.73 27.98
CA ASN A 329 -10.85 21.64 28.74
C ASN A 329 -10.71 23.06 28.19
N THR A 330 -11.81 23.73 27.93
CA THR A 330 -11.79 25.07 27.29
C THR A 330 -11.08 26.14 28.12
N ALA A 331 -11.24 26.08 29.44
CA ALA A 331 -10.67 27.08 30.35
C ALA A 331 -9.18 26.83 30.67
N THR A 332 -8.83 25.57 31.01
CA THR A 332 -7.48 25.22 31.45
C THR A 332 -6.56 24.81 30.32
N GLN A 333 -7.11 24.46 29.15
CA GLN A 333 -6.39 23.88 28.01
C GLN A 333 -5.72 22.52 28.33
N GLU A 334 -6.05 21.91 29.44
CA GLU A 334 -5.60 20.58 29.82
C GLU A 334 -6.30 19.51 28.99
N ARG A 335 -5.58 18.43 28.70
CA ARG A 335 -6.11 17.31 27.92
C ARG A 335 -7.23 16.60 28.68
N ILE A 336 -8.29 16.26 27.97
CA ILE A 336 -9.34 15.38 28.48
C ILE A 336 -8.91 13.96 28.13
N LEU A 337 -8.60 13.15 29.14
CA LEU A 337 -8.20 11.75 29.05
C LEU A 337 -8.73 10.97 30.27
N PRO A 338 -9.20 9.70 30.11
CA PRO A 338 -9.22 8.95 28.86
C PRO A 338 -10.34 9.41 27.90
N VAL A 339 -10.08 9.31 26.59
CA VAL A 339 -11.05 9.51 25.53
C VAL A 339 -11.02 8.32 24.58
N ILE A 340 -12.19 7.73 24.34
CA ILE A 340 -12.37 6.66 23.35
C ILE A 340 -12.95 7.28 22.09
N MET A 341 -12.27 7.11 20.95
CA MET A 341 -12.74 7.58 19.66
C MET A 341 -12.91 6.40 18.70
N SER A 342 -13.84 6.52 17.75
CA SER A 342 -13.98 5.51 16.68
C SER A 342 -12.77 5.50 15.78
N ASP A 343 -12.21 6.68 15.45
CA ASP A 343 -11.02 6.86 14.61
C ASP A 343 -10.26 8.13 14.97
N ASN A 344 -8.98 8.21 14.60
CA ASN A 344 -8.14 9.40 14.74
C ASN A 344 -6.98 9.33 13.74
N TYR A 345 -6.15 10.38 13.63
CA TYR A 345 -5.10 10.48 12.61
C TYR A 345 -5.65 10.25 11.20
N ILE A 346 -6.88 10.70 10.97
CA ILE A 346 -7.61 10.50 9.72
C ILE A 346 -7.02 11.32 8.58
N THR A 347 -6.99 10.75 7.38
CA THR A 347 -6.68 11.49 6.16
C THR A 347 -7.96 11.76 5.39
N LEU A 348 -8.20 13.03 5.05
CA LEU A 348 -9.37 13.47 4.31
C LEU A 348 -8.95 13.98 2.93
N MET A 349 -9.52 13.38 1.89
CA MET A 349 -9.39 13.88 0.52
C MET A 349 -10.09 15.24 0.36
N PRO A 350 -9.84 15.99 -0.71
CA PRO A 350 -10.57 17.21 -1.04
C PRO A 350 -12.08 17.00 -0.99
N GLY A 351 -12.79 17.82 -0.19
CA GLY A 351 -14.24 17.76 -0.02
C GLY A 351 -14.77 16.64 0.88
N GLU A 352 -13.92 15.74 1.36
CA GLU A 352 -14.33 14.61 2.21
C GLU A 352 -14.74 15.05 3.60
N GLU A 353 -15.74 14.35 4.14
CA GLU A 353 -16.27 14.52 5.49
C GLU A 353 -16.29 13.17 6.21
N ARG A 354 -15.87 13.15 7.49
CA ARG A 354 -15.87 11.95 8.31
C ARG A 354 -16.46 12.22 9.68
N THR A 355 -17.34 11.31 10.13
CA THR A 355 -17.95 11.36 11.46
C THR A 355 -17.14 10.48 12.41
N ILE A 356 -16.78 11.03 13.57
CA ILE A 356 -16.01 10.39 14.63
C ILE A 356 -16.89 10.31 15.87
N SER A 357 -17.13 9.11 16.37
CA SER A 357 -17.77 8.90 17.67
C SER A 357 -16.73 9.12 18.77
N VAL A 358 -17.12 9.80 19.82
CA VAL A 358 -16.26 10.16 20.95
C VAL A 358 -16.98 9.78 22.25
N GLU A 359 -16.25 9.14 23.16
CA GLU A 359 -16.71 8.83 24.51
C GLU A 359 -15.64 9.25 25.53
N ALA A 360 -16.04 9.96 26.55
CA ALA A 360 -15.20 10.43 27.66
C ALA A 360 -16.02 10.43 28.96
N GLU A 361 -15.35 10.58 30.10
CA GLU A 361 -16.03 10.71 31.38
C GLU A 361 -16.96 11.94 31.38
N PRO A 362 -18.27 11.78 31.72
CA PRO A 362 -19.25 12.87 31.66
C PRO A 362 -18.85 14.12 32.44
N GLU A 363 -18.20 13.93 33.58
CA GLU A 363 -17.75 15.03 34.44
C GLU A 363 -16.72 15.93 33.75
N MET A 364 -15.84 15.34 32.93
CA MET A 364 -14.81 16.10 32.17
C MET A 364 -15.39 16.93 31.04
N LEU A 365 -16.62 16.67 30.63
CA LEU A 365 -17.31 17.40 29.56
C LEU A 365 -18.13 18.59 30.10
N LYS A 366 -18.40 18.66 31.40
CA LYS A 366 -19.26 19.68 32.01
C LYS A 366 -18.67 21.08 32.02
N GLU A 367 -17.34 21.20 32.07
CA GLU A 367 -16.63 22.48 32.20
C GLU A 367 -16.32 23.15 30.86
N GLY A 368 -16.91 22.62 29.77
CA GLY A 368 -16.65 23.06 28.41
C GLY A 368 -15.47 22.34 27.76
N VAL A 369 -15.64 21.98 26.50
CA VAL A 369 -14.66 21.21 25.72
C VAL A 369 -14.29 21.98 24.46
N SER A 370 -12.99 22.11 24.21
CA SER A 370 -12.48 22.55 22.91
C SER A 370 -11.94 21.36 22.12
N VAL A 371 -12.32 21.31 20.84
CA VAL A 371 -11.80 20.32 19.88
C VAL A 371 -10.63 20.93 19.11
N LEU A 372 -9.48 20.31 19.21
CA LEU A 372 -8.27 20.70 18.52
C LEU A 372 -7.99 19.72 17.36
N LEU A 373 -7.63 20.26 16.20
CA LEU A 373 -7.18 19.50 15.04
C LEU A 373 -5.73 19.85 14.71
N LYS A 374 -4.92 18.83 14.41
CA LYS A 374 -3.55 19.00 13.96
C LYS A 374 -3.29 18.14 12.72
N GLN A 375 -3.07 18.78 11.59
CA GLN A 375 -2.64 18.12 10.36
C GLN A 375 -1.16 17.73 10.44
N TYR A 376 -0.75 16.71 9.68
CA TYR A 376 0.66 16.33 9.58
C TYR A 376 1.54 17.53 9.20
N GLY A 377 2.60 17.77 9.98
CA GLY A 377 3.55 18.86 9.74
C GLY A 377 3.01 20.28 9.92
N LYS A 378 1.76 20.47 10.43
CA LYS A 378 1.15 21.80 10.63
C LYS A 378 0.94 22.08 12.11
N ALA A 379 0.61 23.35 12.42
CA ALA A 379 0.24 23.75 13.77
C ALA A 379 -1.11 23.14 14.20
N GLU A 380 -1.27 22.93 15.50
CA GLU A 380 -2.55 22.55 16.07
C GLU A 380 -3.51 23.76 16.14
N GLN A 381 -4.76 23.56 15.76
CA GLN A 381 -5.77 24.61 15.70
C GLN A 381 -7.02 24.22 16.49
N LYS A 382 -7.57 25.14 17.25
CA LYS A 382 -8.90 24.98 17.83
C LYS A 382 -9.96 25.13 16.73
N LYS A 383 -10.88 24.17 16.64
CA LYS A 383 -11.91 24.14 15.60
C LYS A 383 -13.33 24.20 16.12
N LEU A 384 -13.56 23.87 17.39
CA LEU A 384 -14.89 23.84 17.96
C LEU A 384 -14.79 24.02 19.49
N ASP A 385 -15.74 24.77 20.07
CA ASP A 385 -16.06 24.75 21.49
C ASP A 385 -17.44 24.12 21.70
N ILE A 386 -17.55 23.22 22.69
CA ILE A 386 -18.77 22.45 23.03
C ILE A 386 -19.20 22.79 24.44
#